data_d97570e250827c11f5a980149ee6df56
#
_entry.id   d97570e250827c11f5a980149ee6df56
#
_cell.length_a   1.000
_cell.length_b   1.000
_cell.length_c   1.000
_cell.angle_alpha   90.00
_cell.angle_beta   90.00
_cell.angle_gamma   90.00
#
_symmetry.space_group_name_H-M   'P 1'
#
loop_
_entity.id
_entity.type
_entity.pdbx_description
1 polymer ?
#
loop_
_entity_poly.entity_id
_entity_poly.type
_entity_poly.pdbx_seq_one_letter_code
_entity_poly.pdbx_strand_id
1 'polypeptide(L)'
;TNTLNLLIKEIIYKTTLFGNNEENKKIKIDLILNGISIFLERKELNYAKFYIDLFDTLTIPEVYLYERVEYNILIGTYWILIGKIEVGKKKIELALESLKNLGAENLLLMRENEYEELLNSII
;
A
#
# COMPACT_ATOMS: atom_id res chain seq x y z
N THR A 1 -10.17 -10.06 12.37
CA THR A 1 -9.46 -9.94 11.09
C THR A 1 -10.30 -10.40 9.91
N ASN A 2 -10.90 -11.59 10.00
CA ASN A 2 -11.81 -12.04 8.97
C ASN A 2 -13.01 -11.08 8.83
N THR A 3 -13.53 -10.59 9.94
CA THR A 3 -14.59 -9.59 9.95
C THR A 3 -14.15 -8.29 9.27
N LEU A 4 -12.94 -7.83 9.55
CA LEU A 4 -12.39 -6.62 8.93
C LEU A 4 -12.24 -6.82 7.42
N ASN A 5 -11.73 -7.97 6.99
CA ASN A 5 -11.59 -8.29 5.58
C ASN A 5 -12.94 -8.28 4.86
N LEU A 6 -13.96 -8.87 5.46
CA LEU A 6 -15.31 -8.88 4.88
C LEU A 6 -15.89 -7.47 4.80
N LEU A 7 -15.67 -6.65 5.82
CA LEU A 7 -16.14 -5.26 5.84
C LEU A 7 -15.48 -4.44 4.72
N ILE A 8 -14.18 -4.56 4.56
CA ILE A 8 -13.45 -3.84 3.51
C ILE A 8 -13.96 -4.26 2.13
N LYS A 9 -14.13 -5.56 1.90
CA LYS A 9 -14.67 -6.08 0.64
C LYS A 9 -16.06 -5.53 0.34
N GLU A 10 -16.92 -5.45 1.36
CA GLU A 10 -18.27 -4.91 1.19
C GLU A 10 -18.24 -3.44 0.80
N ILE A 11 -17.39 -2.64 1.45
CA ILE A 11 -17.28 -1.22 1.13
C ILE A 11 -16.76 -1.02 -0.29
N ILE A 12 -15.75 -1.79 -0.69
CA ILE A 12 -15.20 -1.74 -2.05
C ILE A 12 -16.29 -2.08 -3.08
N TYR A 13 -17.08 -3.12 -2.81
CA TYR A 13 -18.16 -3.53 -3.69
C TYR A 13 -19.20 -2.41 -3.85
N LYS A 14 -19.64 -1.82 -2.74
CA LYS A 14 -20.59 -0.72 -2.75
C LYS A 14 -20.06 0.50 -3.51
N THR A 15 -18.79 0.84 -3.31
CA THR A 15 -18.15 1.94 -4.00
C THR A 15 -18.14 1.71 -5.52
N THR A 16 -17.91 0.46 -5.94
CA THR A 16 -17.94 0.09 -7.34
C THR A 16 -19.34 0.20 -7.95
N LEU A 17 -20.38 -0.14 -7.19
CA LEU A 17 -21.77 -0.06 -7.65
C LEU A 17 -22.25 1.39 -7.86
N PHE A 18 -21.79 2.32 -7.04
CA PHE A 18 -22.30 3.68 -7.04
C PHE A 18 -21.61 4.60 -8.06
N GLY A 19 -20.79 4.06 -8.95
CA GLY A 19 -20.30 4.78 -10.10
C GLY A 19 -18.80 5.00 -10.15
N ASN A 20 -18.35 5.53 -11.29
CA ASN A 20 -16.93 5.70 -11.63
C ASN A 20 -16.48 7.15 -11.58
N ASN A 21 -17.10 8.01 -10.75
CA ASN A 21 -16.62 9.38 -10.62
C ASN A 21 -15.26 9.40 -9.88
N GLU A 22 -14.54 10.50 -9.99
CA GLU A 22 -13.19 10.63 -9.42
C GLU A 22 -13.19 10.44 -7.91
N GLU A 23 -14.20 10.93 -7.21
CA GLU A 23 -14.32 10.79 -5.77
C GLU A 23 -14.41 9.32 -5.35
N ASN A 24 -15.26 8.55 -6.03
CA ASN A 24 -15.43 7.13 -5.74
C ASN A 24 -14.17 6.33 -6.07
N LYS A 25 -13.48 6.69 -7.15
CA LYS A 25 -12.18 6.06 -7.50
C LYS A 25 -11.15 6.29 -6.41
N LYS A 26 -11.05 7.52 -5.91
CA LYS A 26 -10.09 7.86 -4.88
C LYS A 26 -10.38 7.13 -3.58
N ILE A 27 -11.65 7.08 -3.18
CA ILE A 27 -12.07 6.35 -1.98
C ILE A 27 -11.68 4.87 -2.11
N LYS A 28 -11.93 4.26 -3.25
CA LYS A 28 -11.60 2.86 -3.50
C LYS A 28 -10.10 2.61 -3.42
N ILE A 29 -9.29 3.47 -4.06
CA ILE A 29 -7.84 3.38 -4.03
C ILE A 29 -7.33 3.49 -2.60
N ASP A 30 -7.77 4.50 -1.86
CA ASP A 30 -7.33 4.73 -0.48
C ASP A 30 -7.73 3.58 0.43
N LEU A 31 -8.93 3.04 0.24
CA LEU A 31 -9.40 1.91 1.05
C LEU A 31 -8.56 0.64 0.80
N ILE A 32 -8.20 0.38 -0.46
CA ILE A 32 -7.35 -0.77 -0.79
C ILE A 32 -5.96 -0.59 -0.19
N LEU A 33 -5.37 0.60 -0.30
CA LEU A 33 -4.06 0.89 0.29
C LEU A 33 -4.09 0.72 1.81
N ASN A 34 -5.12 1.23 2.47
CA ASN A 34 -5.27 1.05 3.91
C ASN A 34 -5.44 -0.41 4.30
N GLY A 35 -6.17 -1.19 3.51
CA GLY A 35 -6.33 -2.61 3.72
C GLY A 35 -5.00 -3.35 3.65
N ILE A 36 -4.19 -3.07 2.62
CA ILE A 36 -2.85 -3.66 2.49
C ILE A 36 -2.02 -3.32 3.73
N SER A 37 -1.98 -2.05 4.12
CA SER A 37 -1.20 -1.59 5.26
C SER A 37 -1.57 -2.31 6.55
N ILE A 38 -2.86 -2.41 6.84
CA ILE A 38 -3.35 -3.06 8.06
C ILE A 38 -2.98 -4.54 8.09
N PHE A 39 -3.16 -5.25 6.98
CA PHE A 39 -2.87 -6.69 6.96
C PHE A 39 -1.37 -6.98 6.98
N LEU A 40 -0.54 -6.12 6.38
CA LEU A 40 0.92 -6.23 6.50
C LEU A 40 1.35 -6.01 7.96
N GLU A 41 0.81 -5.01 8.63
CA GLU A 41 1.11 -4.74 10.03
C GLU A 41 0.76 -5.92 10.92
N ARG A 42 -0.36 -6.58 10.64
CA ARG A 42 -0.82 -7.77 11.37
C ARG A 42 -0.15 -9.06 10.91
N LYS A 43 0.74 -9.01 9.94
CA LYS A 43 1.41 -10.19 9.36
C LYS A 43 0.42 -11.18 8.74
N GLU A 44 -0.72 -10.69 8.28
CA GLU A 44 -1.73 -11.52 7.61
C GLU A 44 -1.53 -11.42 6.10
N LEU A 45 -0.49 -12.11 5.64
CA LEU A 45 0.04 -11.94 4.30
C LEU A 45 -0.92 -12.40 3.18
N ASN A 46 -1.79 -13.37 3.47
CA ASN A 46 -2.77 -13.82 2.48
C ASN A 46 -3.79 -12.72 2.16
N TYR A 47 -4.26 -12.01 3.19
CA TYR A 47 -5.17 -10.90 2.97
C TYR A 47 -4.45 -9.73 2.29
N ALA A 48 -3.24 -9.42 2.71
CA ALA A 48 -2.45 -8.38 2.07
C ALA A 48 -2.27 -8.67 0.58
N LYS A 49 -1.93 -9.91 0.23
CA LYS A 49 -1.75 -10.33 -1.17
C LYS A 49 -3.01 -10.14 -2.00
N PHE A 50 -4.16 -10.46 -1.43
CA PHE A 50 -5.45 -10.26 -2.12
C PHE A 50 -5.62 -8.79 -2.55
N TYR A 51 -5.34 -7.85 -1.64
CA TYR A 51 -5.51 -6.43 -1.94
C TYR A 51 -4.40 -5.88 -2.84
N ILE A 52 -3.19 -6.42 -2.75
CA ILE A 52 -2.12 -6.10 -3.69
C ILE A 52 -2.53 -6.48 -5.10
N ASP A 53 -3.04 -7.69 -5.29
CA ASP A 53 -3.50 -8.17 -6.59
C ASP A 53 -4.68 -7.33 -7.10
N LEU A 54 -5.58 -6.95 -6.20
CA LEU A 54 -6.70 -6.10 -6.56
C LEU A 54 -6.23 -4.71 -7.02
N PHE A 55 -5.26 -4.12 -6.33
CA PHE A 55 -4.69 -2.84 -6.73
C PHE A 55 -4.10 -2.91 -8.13
N ASP A 56 -3.41 -4.01 -8.45
CA ASP A 56 -2.79 -4.20 -9.76
C ASP A 56 -3.81 -4.27 -10.90
N THR A 57 -5.08 -4.54 -10.61
CA THR A 57 -6.14 -4.53 -11.62
C THR A 57 -6.68 -3.15 -11.91
N LEU A 58 -6.35 -2.16 -11.08
CA LEU A 58 -6.91 -0.81 -11.22
C LEU A 58 -6.11 0.03 -12.21
N THR A 59 -6.81 0.89 -12.92
CA THR A 59 -6.17 1.94 -13.71
C THR A 59 -6.06 3.18 -12.83
N ILE A 60 -4.84 3.47 -12.39
CA ILE A 60 -4.59 4.59 -11.48
C ILE A 60 -4.25 5.84 -12.31
N PRO A 61 -5.01 6.94 -12.17
CA PRO A 61 -4.69 8.19 -12.86
C PRO A 61 -3.28 8.69 -12.53
N GLU A 62 -2.62 9.29 -13.51
CA GLU A 62 -1.23 9.76 -13.34
C GLU A 62 -1.08 10.77 -12.21
N VAL A 63 -2.12 11.56 -11.94
CA VAL A 63 -2.07 12.59 -10.90
C VAL A 63 -2.00 12.00 -9.48
N TYR A 64 -2.28 10.72 -9.31
CA TYR A 64 -2.25 10.08 -8.00
C TYR A 64 -0.82 9.59 -7.68
N LEU A 65 0.14 10.51 -7.67
CA LEU A 65 1.56 10.19 -7.47
C LEU A 65 1.83 9.63 -6.07
N TYR A 66 1.24 10.24 -5.04
CA TYR A 66 1.46 9.77 -3.66
C TYR A 66 0.89 8.38 -3.45
N GLU A 67 -0.27 8.09 -4.02
CA GLU A 67 -0.89 6.77 -3.90
C GLU A 67 -0.02 5.69 -4.56
N ARG A 68 0.60 6.00 -5.70
CA ARG A 68 1.54 5.08 -6.35
C ARG A 68 2.79 4.84 -5.51
N VAL A 69 3.34 5.90 -4.93
CA VAL A 69 4.51 5.79 -4.06
C VAL A 69 4.17 4.95 -2.83
N GLU A 70 3.04 5.23 -2.19
CA GLU A 70 2.58 4.45 -1.03
C GLU A 70 2.40 2.97 -1.39
N TYR A 71 1.81 2.68 -2.53
CA TYR A 71 1.67 1.30 -3.00
C TYR A 71 3.02 0.62 -3.16
N ASN A 72 4.01 1.32 -3.73
CA ASN A 72 5.34 0.76 -3.93
C ASN A 72 6.03 0.46 -2.60
N ILE A 73 5.82 1.28 -1.57
CA ILE A 73 6.34 1.01 -0.24
C ILE A 73 5.66 -0.22 0.36
N LEU A 74 4.35 -0.34 0.20
CA LEU A 74 3.59 -1.47 0.72
C LEU A 74 3.96 -2.78 0.05
N ILE A 75 4.10 -2.79 -1.28
CA ILE A 75 4.48 -4.02 -1.99
C ILE A 75 5.92 -4.42 -1.68
N GLY A 76 6.81 -3.44 -1.51
CA GLY A 76 8.19 -3.72 -1.06
C GLY A 76 8.21 -4.33 0.32
N THR A 77 7.38 -3.82 1.23
CA THR A 77 7.22 -4.38 2.58
C THR A 77 6.73 -5.83 2.51
N TYR A 78 5.73 -6.09 1.67
CA TYR A 78 5.23 -7.45 1.46
C TYR A 78 6.34 -8.39 1.00
N TRP A 79 7.13 -7.98 0.01
CA TRP A 79 8.24 -8.81 -0.48
C TRP A 79 9.27 -9.10 0.60
N ILE A 80 9.62 -8.11 1.42
CA ILE A 80 10.53 -8.33 2.55
C ILE A 80 9.95 -9.38 3.50
N LEU A 81 8.66 -9.27 3.83
CA LEU A 81 8.02 -10.17 4.78
C LEU A 81 7.90 -11.61 4.26
N ILE A 82 7.85 -11.81 2.95
CA ILE A 82 7.84 -13.16 2.37
C ILE A 82 9.26 -13.69 2.05
N GLY A 83 10.30 -12.96 2.45
CA GLY A 83 11.68 -13.40 2.31
C GLY A 83 12.42 -12.88 1.10
N LYS A 84 11.78 -12.10 0.23
CA LYS A 84 12.44 -11.46 -0.91
C LYS A 84 13.02 -10.11 -0.50
N ILE A 85 13.98 -10.16 0.40
CA ILE A 85 14.46 -8.99 1.13
C ILE A 85 15.11 -7.95 0.21
N GLU A 86 16.04 -8.36 -0.64
CA GLU A 86 16.76 -7.40 -1.49
C GLU A 86 15.84 -6.73 -2.52
N VAL A 87 14.93 -7.49 -3.11
CA VAL A 87 13.95 -6.94 -4.06
C VAL A 87 13.02 -5.94 -3.36
N GLY A 88 12.55 -6.28 -2.17
CA GLY A 88 11.69 -5.41 -1.39
C GLY A 88 12.38 -4.14 -0.94
N LYS A 89 13.63 -4.25 -0.47
CA LYS A 89 14.44 -3.09 -0.08
C LYS A 89 14.60 -2.12 -1.24
N LYS A 90 14.96 -2.64 -2.40
CA LYS A 90 15.14 -1.79 -3.59
C LYS A 90 13.85 -1.05 -3.95
N LYS A 91 12.73 -1.74 -3.87
CA LYS A 91 11.43 -1.13 -4.18
C LYS A 91 11.11 0.01 -3.22
N ILE A 92 11.32 -0.20 -1.93
CA ILE A 92 11.06 0.83 -0.91
C ILE A 92 12.02 2.01 -1.08
N GLU A 93 13.30 1.75 -1.30
CA GLU A 93 14.30 2.80 -1.43
C GLU A 93 14.02 3.70 -2.63
N LEU A 94 13.59 3.12 -3.76
CA LEU A 94 13.18 3.91 -4.91
C LEU A 94 11.93 4.75 -4.62
N ALA A 95 10.99 4.22 -3.86
CA ALA A 95 9.80 4.96 -3.47
C ALA A 95 10.14 6.12 -2.53
N LEU A 96 11.05 5.90 -1.57
CA LEU A 96 11.52 6.96 -0.68
C LEU A 96 12.22 8.07 -1.46
N GLU A 97 13.02 7.71 -2.47
CA GLU A 97 13.66 8.67 -3.35
C GLU A 97 12.60 9.51 -4.09
N SER A 98 11.50 8.91 -4.51
CA SER A 98 10.40 9.63 -5.14
C SER A 98 9.78 10.66 -4.20
N LEU A 99 9.59 10.31 -2.92
CA LEU A 99 9.07 11.25 -1.92
C LEU A 99 10.03 12.43 -1.72
N LYS A 100 11.32 12.15 -1.71
CA LYS A 100 12.34 13.19 -1.60
C LYS A 100 12.26 14.17 -2.79
N ASN A 101 12.16 13.61 -4.00
CA ASN A 101 12.07 14.41 -5.22
C ASN A 101 10.80 15.25 -5.30
N LEU A 102 9.70 14.76 -4.70
CA LEU A 102 8.43 15.48 -4.62
C LEU A 102 8.43 16.56 -3.53
N GLY A 103 9.45 16.61 -2.68
CA GLY A 103 9.51 17.55 -1.58
C GLY A 103 8.61 17.20 -0.40
N ALA A 104 8.18 15.95 -0.29
CA ALA A 104 7.27 15.48 0.77
C ALA A 104 8.07 15.15 2.04
N GLU A 105 8.70 16.15 2.65
CA GLU A 105 9.66 15.96 3.74
C GLU A 105 9.08 15.24 4.97
N ASN A 106 7.90 15.61 5.42
CA ASN A 106 7.28 14.99 6.61
C ASN A 106 6.88 13.54 6.35
N LEU A 107 6.30 13.29 5.18
CA LEU A 107 5.92 11.93 4.79
C LEU A 107 7.16 11.06 4.61
N LEU A 108 8.19 11.60 3.98
CA LEU A 108 9.47 10.90 3.80
C LEU A 108 10.05 10.47 5.15
N LEU A 109 10.11 11.37 6.12
CA LEU A 109 10.65 11.07 7.44
C LEU A 109 9.85 9.94 8.11
N MET A 110 8.54 10.02 8.05
CA MET A 110 7.66 9.00 8.60
C MET A 110 7.91 7.63 7.97
N ARG A 111 7.99 7.57 6.64
CA ARG A 111 8.21 6.31 5.92
C ARG A 111 9.62 5.77 6.13
N GLU A 112 10.62 6.62 6.23
CA GLU A 112 11.99 6.21 6.54
C GLU A 112 12.06 5.55 7.93
N ASN A 113 11.38 6.11 8.92
CA ASN A 113 11.34 5.54 10.27
C ASN A 113 10.68 4.16 10.26
N GLU A 114 9.57 4.01 9.56
CA GLU A 114 8.88 2.74 9.43
C GLU A 114 9.75 1.69 8.72
N TYR A 115 10.48 2.11 7.70
CA TYR A 115 11.40 1.24 6.97
C TYR A 115 12.53 0.75 7.89
N GLU A 116 13.10 1.65 8.68
CA GLU A 116 14.14 1.30 9.63
C GLU A 116 13.64 0.27 10.65
N GLU A 117 12.44 0.48 11.19
CA GLU A 117 11.80 -0.47 12.10
C GLU A 117 11.60 -1.84 11.43
N LEU A 118 11.16 -1.85 10.17
CA LEU A 118 10.97 -3.09 9.43
C LEU A 118 12.29 -3.84 9.29
N LEU A 119 13.36 -3.16 8.88
CA LEU A 119 14.67 -3.79 8.73
C LEU A 119 15.20 -4.33 10.05
N ASN A 120 14.99 -3.61 11.15
CA ASN A 120 15.42 -4.08 12.47
C ASN A 120 14.63 -5.32 12.92
N SER A 121 13.39 -5.46 12.47
CA SER A 121 12.53 -6.59 12.86
C SER A 121 12.91 -7.91 12.18
N ILE A 122 13.68 -7.85 11.08
CA ILE A 122 14.04 -9.05 10.31
C ILE A 122 15.47 -9.54 10.58
N ILE A 123 16.18 -8.88 11.49
CA ILE A 123 17.57 -9.25 11.88
C ILE A 123 17.55 -10.32 12.97
#